data_e523ba7f36f673f5e76552ae67736b38
#
_entry.id   e523ba7f36f673f5e76552ae67736b38
#
_cell.length_a   1.000
_cell.length_b   1.000
_cell.length_c   1.000
_cell.angle_alpha   90.00
_cell.angle_beta   90.00
_cell.angle_gamma   90.00
#
_symmetry.space_group_name_H-M   'P 1'
#
loop_
_entity.id
_entity.type
_entity.pdbx_description
1 polymer ?
#
loop_
_entity_poly.entity_id
_entity_poly.type
_entity_poly.pdbx_seq_one_letter_code
_entity_poly.pdbx_strand_id
1 'polypeptide(L)'
;MKKVEISYNKSSVNLVDDYKKYGYVILKNVFEDNEIRSFRNEIKKNELDLEKNVHRINNNLKDVLSYPKLSKALLNKELINTIKQLLNSTPVYFGQSSFRWNEKPSRGFHNDANNDNECPFQSEYPILRIGIYLQDHDQTSGGLKIWPKSNSVWQPGRALLKKIIKYKYSFKNLFPQQYLKNINVKTKAGDVVLWNLRTAHSGSAIRLKYFTNCSLSPQIENFISKYLNFLVKPIGTERAVIFSTFGAESHQLNNFMKYAENHEGLKIIFKNSNWNDLVINEGFSLGLKLNNKLLERFK
;
A
#
# COMPACT_ATOMS: atom_id res chain seq x y z
N MET A 1 -23.88 10.26 -6.78
CA MET A 1 -22.88 10.70 -5.76
C MET A 1 -21.58 11.07 -6.48
N LYS A 2 -21.08 12.30 -6.34
CA LYS A 2 -19.76 12.65 -6.86
C LYS A 2 -18.70 11.80 -6.15
N LYS A 3 -17.89 11.07 -6.93
CA LYS A 3 -16.72 10.34 -6.40
C LYS A 3 -15.69 11.39 -6.05
N VAL A 4 -15.37 11.53 -4.76
CA VAL A 4 -14.39 12.50 -4.28
C VAL A 4 -13.02 11.85 -4.35
N GLU A 5 -12.17 12.32 -5.25
CA GLU A 5 -10.75 12.00 -5.28
C GLU A 5 -10.03 13.03 -4.40
N ILE A 6 -9.28 12.54 -3.40
CA ILE A 6 -8.63 13.38 -2.40
C ILE A 6 -7.16 13.44 -2.76
N SER A 7 -6.75 14.51 -3.39
CA SER A 7 -5.36 14.71 -3.81
C SER A 7 -4.84 16.05 -3.28
N TYR A 8 -3.58 16.07 -2.88
CA TYR A 8 -2.90 17.21 -2.31
C TYR A 8 -1.60 17.51 -3.05
N ASN A 9 -1.42 18.77 -3.41
CA ASN A 9 -0.11 19.32 -3.73
C ASN A 9 0.46 19.86 -2.43
N LYS A 10 1.56 19.23 -1.92
CA LYS A 10 2.35 19.66 -0.75
C LYS A 10 1.55 20.34 0.38
N SER A 11 1.52 19.74 1.55
CA SER A 11 0.98 20.24 2.83
C SER A 11 -0.29 21.12 2.74
N SER A 12 -1.45 20.53 2.59
CA SER A 12 -2.71 21.24 2.74
C SER A 12 -3.26 21.13 4.16
N VAL A 13 -3.97 22.15 4.61
CA VAL A 13 -4.57 22.26 5.95
C VAL A 13 -5.51 21.08 6.27
N ASN A 14 -6.09 20.43 5.27
CA ASN A 14 -7.11 19.39 5.44
C ASN A 14 -6.58 17.95 5.32
N LEU A 15 -5.27 17.75 5.11
CA LEU A 15 -4.69 16.44 4.80
C LEU A 15 -4.97 15.39 5.89
N VAL A 16 -4.78 15.76 7.15
CA VAL A 16 -4.98 14.86 8.31
C VAL A 16 -6.45 14.52 8.48
N ASP A 17 -7.34 15.51 8.39
CA ASP A 17 -8.79 15.30 8.55
C ASP A 17 -9.35 14.43 7.42
N ASP A 18 -8.91 14.65 6.21
CA ASP A 18 -9.33 13.84 5.07
C ASP A 18 -8.78 12.40 5.15
N TYR A 19 -7.52 12.24 5.60
CA TYR A 19 -6.99 10.91 5.86
C TYR A 19 -7.81 10.16 6.93
N LYS A 20 -8.12 10.81 8.06
CA LYS A 20 -8.98 10.23 9.10
C LYS A 20 -10.37 9.89 8.56
N LYS A 21 -10.98 10.80 7.81
CA LYS A 21 -12.34 10.68 7.27
C LYS A 21 -12.47 9.63 6.17
N TYR A 22 -11.52 9.59 5.23
CA TYR A 22 -11.63 8.76 4.02
C TYR A 22 -10.73 7.53 4.05
N GLY A 23 -9.78 7.48 4.98
CA GLY A 23 -8.83 6.38 5.16
C GLY A 23 -7.66 6.40 4.18
N TYR A 24 -7.51 7.45 3.35
CA TYR A 24 -6.39 7.60 2.42
C TYR A 24 -6.21 9.03 1.96
N VAL A 25 -5.03 9.35 1.47
CA VAL A 25 -4.68 10.60 0.78
C VAL A 25 -3.70 10.32 -0.35
N ILE A 26 -3.60 11.23 -1.31
CA ILE A 26 -2.67 11.15 -2.43
C ILE A 26 -1.79 12.40 -2.39
N LEU A 27 -0.48 12.21 -2.28
CA LEU A 27 0.49 13.28 -2.49
C LEU A 27 0.88 13.29 -3.95
N LYS A 28 0.79 14.44 -4.58
CA LYS A 28 1.10 14.63 -5.99
C LYS A 28 2.55 15.10 -6.17
N ASN A 29 3.22 14.56 -7.21
CA ASN A 29 4.53 15.00 -7.66
C ASN A 29 5.59 15.04 -6.53
N VAL A 30 5.64 13.99 -5.70
CA VAL A 30 6.61 13.87 -4.60
C VAL A 30 8.02 13.65 -5.14
N PHE A 31 8.13 12.95 -6.27
CA PHE A 31 9.40 12.60 -6.91
C PHE A 31 9.49 13.21 -8.31
N GLU A 32 10.70 13.63 -8.67
CA GLU A 32 11.00 14.16 -10.00
C GLU A 32 11.29 13.02 -11.00
N ASP A 33 11.23 13.34 -12.30
CA ASP A 33 11.39 12.35 -13.38
C ASP A 33 12.76 11.62 -13.35
N ASN A 34 13.83 12.30 -12.91
CA ASN A 34 15.16 11.71 -12.76
C ASN A 34 15.19 10.66 -11.62
N GLU A 35 14.53 10.94 -10.50
CA GLU A 35 14.40 10.02 -9.37
C GLU A 35 13.55 8.81 -9.78
N ILE A 36 12.40 9.06 -10.42
CA ILE A 36 11.51 8.01 -10.92
C ILE A 36 12.26 7.07 -11.88
N ARG A 37 13.03 7.62 -12.83
CA ARG A 37 13.85 6.81 -13.74
C ARG A 37 14.91 6.01 -12.98
N SER A 38 15.56 6.61 -11.98
CA SER A 38 16.55 5.93 -11.14
C SER A 38 15.94 4.74 -10.38
N PHE A 39 14.76 4.94 -9.77
CA PHE A 39 14.04 3.89 -9.04
C PHE A 39 13.60 2.76 -9.98
N ARG A 40 13.03 3.09 -11.13
CA ARG A 40 12.61 2.10 -12.14
C ARG A 40 13.77 1.23 -12.62
N ASN A 41 14.91 1.84 -12.93
CA ASN A 41 16.11 1.13 -13.38
C ASN A 41 16.64 0.19 -12.30
N GLU A 42 16.64 0.62 -11.03
CA GLU A 42 17.05 -0.22 -9.91
C GLU A 42 16.11 -1.41 -9.68
N ILE A 43 14.79 -1.18 -9.76
CA ILE A 43 13.79 -2.24 -9.66
C ILE A 43 13.98 -3.26 -10.80
N LYS A 44 14.09 -2.78 -12.04
CA LYS A 44 14.24 -3.64 -13.22
C LYS A 44 15.50 -4.50 -13.14
N LYS A 45 16.63 -3.92 -12.71
CA LYS A 45 17.88 -4.65 -12.51
C LYS A 45 17.72 -5.79 -11.50
N ASN A 46 17.11 -5.50 -10.35
CA ASN A 46 16.96 -6.49 -9.29
C ASN A 46 15.93 -7.57 -9.63
N GLU A 47 14.93 -7.27 -10.46
CA GLU A 47 13.97 -8.28 -10.91
C GLU A 47 14.58 -9.27 -11.89
N LEU A 48 15.37 -8.81 -12.85
CA LEU A 48 16.07 -9.67 -13.81
C LEU A 48 17.01 -10.67 -13.12
N ASP A 49 17.59 -10.28 -11.98
CA ASP A 49 18.42 -11.18 -11.17
C ASP A 49 17.58 -12.24 -10.42
N LEU A 50 16.31 -11.94 -10.12
CA LEU A 50 15.37 -12.85 -9.43
C LEU A 50 14.73 -13.86 -10.38
N GLU A 51 14.45 -13.51 -11.63
CA GLU A 51 13.87 -14.45 -12.62
C GLU A 51 14.77 -15.66 -12.88
N LYS A 52 16.08 -15.52 -12.64
CA LYS A 52 17.06 -16.59 -12.78
C LYS A 52 17.07 -17.60 -11.64
N ASN A 53 16.50 -17.26 -10.47
CA ASN A 53 16.80 -18.00 -9.23
C ASN A 53 15.62 -18.48 -8.38
N VAL A 54 14.36 -18.03 -8.55
CA VAL A 54 13.28 -18.40 -7.60
C VAL A 54 11.87 -18.40 -8.21
N HIS A 55 11.08 -19.43 -7.86
CA HIS A 55 9.63 -19.44 -8.05
C HIS A 55 8.95 -18.25 -7.35
N ARG A 56 8.24 -17.46 -8.11
CA ARG A 56 7.50 -16.23 -7.83
C ARG A 56 6.69 -16.22 -6.54
N ILE A 57 7.24 -15.71 -5.45
CA ILE A 57 6.42 -15.39 -4.26
C ILE A 57 6.46 -13.89 -3.91
N ASN A 58 7.58 -13.21 -4.13
CA ASN A 58 7.72 -11.75 -3.97
C ASN A 58 8.83 -11.23 -4.88
N ASN A 59 8.63 -10.08 -5.52
CA ASN A 59 9.59 -9.49 -6.45
C ASN A 59 10.83 -8.86 -5.76
N ASN A 60 10.99 -9.01 -4.46
CA ASN A 60 12.20 -8.60 -3.76
C ASN A 60 12.52 -9.55 -2.62
N LEU A 61 13.80 -9.91 -2.51
CA LEU A 61 14.31 -10.74 -1.43
C LEU A 61 14.74 -9.92 -0.21
N LYS A 62 14.85 -8.60 -0.35
CA LYS A 62 15.32 -7.68 0.68
C LYS A 62 14.33 -6.52 0.84
N ASP A 63 14.32 -5.94 2.00
CA ASP A 63 13.66 -4.68 2.28
C ASP A 63 14.22 -3.53 1.41
N VAL A 64 13.37 -2.56 1.08
CA VAL A 64 13.72 -1.45 0.16
C VAL A 64 14.88 -0.60 0.68
N LEU A 65 15.02 -0.42 2.00
CA LEU A 65 16.17 0.30 2.57
C LEU A 65 17.52 -0.42 2.37
N SER A 66 17.49 -1.70 2.01
CA SER A 66 18.70 -2.47 1.67
C SER A 66 19.22 -2.18 0.26
N TYR A 67 18.51 -1.39 -0.54
CA TYR A 67 18.89 -0.99 -1.89
C TYR A 67 19.24 0.51 -1.91
N PRO A 68 20.52 0.90 -2.12
CA PRO A 68 20.97 2.29 -1.94
C PRO A 68 20.21 3.34 -2.75
N LYS A 69 19.74 2.99 -3.94
CA LYS A 69 18.93 3.91 -4.76
C LYS A 69 17.47 3.94 -4.32
N LEU A 70 16.89 2.77 -3.97
CA LEU A 70 15.49 2.69 -3.58
C LEU A 70 15.25 3.21 -2.15
N SER A 71 16.27 3.18 -1.27
CA SER A 71 16.17 3.76 0.07
C SER A 71 15.76 5.22 0.04
N LYS A 72 16.23 6.00 -0.95
CA LYS A 72 15.88 7.41 -1.15
C LYS A 72 14.37 7.63 -1.35
N ALA A 73 13.67 6.62 -1.89
CA ALA A 73 12.22 6.71 -2.04
C ALA A 73 11.49 6.69 -0.69
N LEU A 74 12.00 5.95 0.29
CA LEU A 74 11.41 5.89 1.63
C LEU A 74 11.97 6.97 2.57
N LEU A 75 13.21 7.44 2.33
CA LEU A 75 13.87 8.47 3.11
C LEU A 75 13.65 9.88 2.52
N ASN A 76 12.56 10.08 1.79
CA ASN A 76 12.17 11.40 1.30
C ASN A 76 11.62 12.25 2.46
N LYS A 77 12.18 13.45 2.67
CA LYS A 77 11.84 14.35 3.78
C LYS A 77 10.37 14.75 3.80
N GLU A 78 9.80 15.07 2.65
CA GLU A 78 8.39 15.45 2.53
C GLU A 78 7.47 14.29 2.90
N LEU A 79 7.79 13.09 2.41
CA LEU A 79 7.05 11.87 2.70
C LEU A 79 7.09 11.56 4.20
N ILE A 80 8.26 11.58 4.84
CA ILE A 80 8.42 11.31 6.27
C ILE A 80 7.67 12.34 7.12
N ASN A 81 7.74 13.62 6.76
CA ASN A 81 6.99 14.67 7.45
C ASN A 81 5.47 14.46 7.33
N THR A 82 4.99 14.06 6.16
CA THR A 82 3.57 13.74 5.96
C THR A 82 3.17 12.52 6.81
N ILE A 83 3.95 11.46 6.80
CA ILE A 83 3.69 10.26 7.63
C ILE A 83 3.62 10.64 9.11
N LYS A 84 4.54 11.49 9.58
CA LYS A 84 4.55 12.00 10.96
C LYS A 84 3.26 12.75 11.30
N GLN A 85 2.78 13.60 10.41
CA GLN A 85 1.51 14.32 10.59
C GLN A 85 0.31 13.36 10.65
N LEU A 86 0.24 12.40 9.70
CA LEU A 86 -0.86 11.44 9.64
C LEU A 86 -0.91 10.51 10.84
N LEU A 87 0.24 10.09 11.38
CA LEU A 87 0.34 9.25 12.57
C LEU A 87 0.27 10.05 13.88
N ASN A 88 0.40 11.38 13.81
CA ASN A 88 0.55 12.28 14.98
C ASN A 88 1.63 11.78 15.96
N SER A 89 2.71 11.23 15.46
CA SER A 89 3.78 10.59 16.23
C SER A 89 5.05 10.46 15.40
N THR A 90 6.17 10.18 16.06
CA THR A 90 7.40 9.73 15.37
C THR A 90 7.12 8.44 14.61
N PRO A 91 7.29 8.41 13.27
CA PRO A 91 7.06 7.21 12.50
C PRO A 91 8.07 6.11 12.86
N VAL A 92 7.60 4.89 12.98
CA VAL A 92 8.41 3.69 13.15
C VAL A 92 8.40 2.90 11.85
N TYR A 93 9.58 2.57 11.34
CA TYR A 93 9.77 1.67 10.24
C TYR A 93 10.48 0.40 10.73
N PHE A 94 10.03 -0.78 10.27
CA PHE A 94 10.48 -2.07 10.80
C PHE A 94 10.84 -3.10 9.71
N GLY A 95 11.15 -2.62 8.49
CA GLY A 95 11.62 -3.49 7.40
C GLY A 95 10.52 -4.12 6.56
N GLN A 96 9.28 -3.64 6.65
CA GLN A 96 8.21 -4.13 5.79
C GLN A 96 8.02 -3.24 4.58
N SER A 97 8.79 -3.49 3.55
CA SER A 97 8.61 -2.88 2.24
C SER A 97 8.82 -3.87 1.10
N SER A 98 8.32 -3.52 -0.04
CA SER A 98 8.48 -4.32 -1.26
C SER A 98 8.36 -3.43 -2.49
N PHE A 99 8.95 -3.85 -3.59
CA PHE A 99 8.64 -3.30 -4.90
C PHE A 99 8.00 -4.36 -5.79
N ARG A 100 7.28 -3.91 -6.81
CA ARG A 100 6.61 -4.76 -7.78
C ARG A 100 6.94 -4.28 -9.18
N TRP A 101 7.22 -5.22 -10.06
CA TRP A 101 7.48 -4.98 -11.46
C TRP A 101 6.62 -5.91 -12.30
N ASN A 102 5.90 -5.39 -13.27
CA ASN A 102 5.07 -6.14 -14.23
C ASN A 102 4.11 -7.18 -13.62
N GLU A 103 3.89 -7.14 -12.30
CA GLU A 103 2.98 -8.06 -11.64
C GLU A 103 1.55 -7.85 -12.15
N LYS A 104 0.89 -8.94 -12.56
CA LYS A 104 -0.53 -8.93 -12.89
C LYS A 104 -1.32 -9.02 -11.58
N PRO A 105 -1.87 -7.93 -11.09
CA PRO A 105 -2.61 -7.99 -9.86
C PRO A 105 -3.99 -8.57 -10.12
N SER A 106 -4.39 -9.56 -9.34
CA SER A 106 -5.73 -10.16 -9.39
C SER A 106 -6.27 -10.42 -8.00
N ARG A 107 -6.20 -9.40 -7.12
CA ARG A 107 -6.69 -9.57 -5.75
C ARG A 107 -8.04 -8.88 -5.59
N GLY A 108 -8.97 -9.57 -4.92
CA GLY A 108 -10.20 -8.96 -4.44
C GLY A 108 -9.93 -7.89 -3.37
N PHE A 109 -10.96 -7.18 -2.96
CA PHE A 109 -10.84 -6.23 -1.85
C PHE A 109 -10.39 -6.93 -0.57
N HIS A 110 -9.37 -6.35 0.07
CA HIS A 110 -8.83 -6.75 1.36
C HIS A 110 -8.37 -5.51 2.12
N ASN A 111 -8.14 -5.64 3.40
CA ASN A 111 -7.34 -4.72 4.20
C ASN A 111 -6.12 -5.48 4.72
N ASP A 112 -5.07 -4.74 5.05
CA ASP A 112 -3.82 -5.33 5.51
C ASP A 112 -3.78 -5.51 7.04
N ALA A 113 -4.81 -5.03 7.76
CA ALA A 113 -4.94 -5.13 9.23
C ALA A 113 -5.72 -6.38 9.69
N ASN A 114 -5.83 -7.42 8.86
CA ASN A 114 -6.68 -8.60 9.10
C ASN A 114 -6.38 -9.39 10.39
N ASN A 115 -5.25 -9.13 11.03
CA ASN A 115 -4.82 -9.88 12.23
C ASN A 115 -5.03 -9.12 13.53
N ASP A 116 -5.59 -7.92 13.45
CA ASP A 116 -5.98 -7.17 14.61
C ASP A 116 -7.29 -7.73 15.14
N ASN A 117 -7.21 -8.55 16.19
CA ASN A 117 -8.37 -9.10 16.90
C ASN A 117 -9.05 -8.05 17.81
N GLU A 118 -8.47 -6.86 17.91
CA GLU A 118 -9.01 -5.76 18.69
C GLU A 118 -10.05 -4.98 17.88
N CYS A 119 -10.82 -4.14 18.58
CA CYS A 119 -12.01 -3.48 18.08
C CYS A 119 -11.81 -2.88 16.65
N PRO A 120 -12.53 -3.39 15.63
CA PRO A 120 -12.33 -2.98 14.25
C PRO A 120 -12.85 -1.58 13.92
N PHE A 121 -13.37 -0.83 14.89
CA PHE A 121 -14.08 0.43 14.67
C PHE A 121 -13.38 1.68 15.16
N GLN A 122 -12.15 1.59 15.61
CA GLN A 122 -11.40 2.79 15.96
C GLN A 122 -11.04 3.55 14.67
N SER A 123 -11.47 4.81 14.57
CA SER A 123 -11.15 5.70 13.46
C SER A 123 -9.64 5.99 13.36
N GLU A 124 -8.94 5.90 14.48
CA GLU A 124 -7.50 6.14 14.58
C GLU A 124 -6.77 4.80 14.70
N TYR A 125 -6.22 4.34 13.59
CA TYR A 125 -5.37 3.17 13.55
C TYR A 125 -3.94 3.61 13.28
N PRO A 126 -3.00 3.32 14.19
CA PRO A 126 -1.66 3.93 14.18
C PRO A 126 -0.70 3.26 13.20
N ILE A 127 -1.20 2.66 12.13
CA ILE A 127 -0.39 2.05 11.09
C ILE A 127 -0.96 2.45 9.72
N LEU A 128 -0.08 2.89 8.85
CA LEU A 128 -0.40 3.23 7.46
C LEU A 128 0.50 2.49 6.49
N ARG A 129 0.00 2.34 5.28
CA ARG A 129 0.76 1.85 4.15
C ARG A 129 0.90 2.93 3.10
N ILE A 130 2.01 2.90 2.39
CA ILE A 130 2.27 3.79 1.26
C ILE A 130 2.45 2.98 -0.01
N GLY A 131 2.09 3.60 -1.13
CA GLY A 131 2.40 3.12 -2.48
C GLY A 131 2.98 4.26 -3.29
N ILE A 132 4.26 4.15 -3.68
CA ILE A 132 4.96 5.10 -4.54
C ILE A 132 4.81 4.58 -5.96
N TYR A 133 4.05 5.30 -6.79
CA TYR A 133 3.75 4.89 -8.16
C TYR A 133 4.76 5.49 -9.11
N LEU A 134 5.42 4.63 -9.88
CA LEU A 134 6.50 5.01 -10.80
C LEU A 134 6.05 5.04 -12.26
N GLN A 135 4.73 5.09 -12.48
CA GLN A 135 4.09 5.22 -13.80
C GLN A 135 2.69 5.81 -13.67
N ASP A 136 2.16 6.27 -14.79
CA ASP A 136 0.81 6.80 -14.87
C ASP A 136 -0.24 5.68 -14.86
N HIS A 137 -1.24 5.83 -13.99
CA HIS A 137 -2.40 4.95 -13.91
C HIS A 137 -3.71 5.63 -14.31
N ASP A 138 -3.67 6.82 -14.87
CA ASP A 138 -4.84 7.49 -15.44
C ASP A 138 -5.16 6.97 -16.84
N GLN A 139 -4.17 6.47 -17.57
CA GLN A 139 -4.28 5.94 -18.94
C GLN A 139 -4.26 4.41 -19.03
N THR A 140 -3.74 3.71 -18.03
CA THR A 140 -3.55 2.25 -18.05
C THR A 140 -4.32 1.55 -16.94
N SER A 141 -4.52 0.23 -17.10
CA SER A 141 -4.98 -0.65 -16.01
C SER A 141 -3.85 -0.96 -15.03
N GLY A 142 -4.16 -1.54 -13.88
CA GLY A 142 -3.18 -2.01 -12.89
C GLY A 142 -2.91 -1.05 -11.72
N GLY A 143 -3.68 0.03 -11.61
CA GLY A 143 -3.60 0.96 -10.49
C GLY A 143 -4.24 0.45 -9.20
N LEU A 144 -4.31 1.30 -8.21
CA LEU A 144 -4.95 1.04 -6.93
C LEU A 144 -6.45 1.34 -7.00
N LYS A 145 -7.22 0.46 -6.39
CA LYS A 145 -8.63 0.66 -6.11
C LYS A 145 -8.82 0.77 -4.61
N ILE A 146 -9.55 1.77 -4.16
CA ILE A 146 -9.82 2.00 -2.73
C ILE A 146 -11.33 2.09 -2.50
N TRP A 147 -11.76 1.61 -1.34
CA TRP A 147 -13.07 1.91 -0.80
C TRP A 147 -12.94 3.00 0.28
N PRO A 148 -13.24 4.26 -0.04
CA PRO A 148 -13.15 5.37 0.89
C PRO A 148 -14.04 5.15 2.13
N LYS A 149 -13.57 5.60 3.30
CA LYS A 149 -14.23 5.45 4.61
C LYS A 149 -14.33 4.02 5.13
N SER A 150 -13.68 3.07 4.49
CA SER A 150 -13.69 1.68 4.95
C SER A 150 -12.77 1.42 6.15
N ASN A 151 -11.89 2.36 6.45
CA ASN A 151 -11.04 2.33 7.65
C ASN A 151 -11.83 2.36 8.96
N SER A 152 -13.02 2.94 8.95
CA SER A 152 -13.93 3.03 10.11
C SER A 152 -15.10 2.02 10.05
N VAL A 153 -15.15 1.18 9.01
CA VAL A 153 -16.23 0.21 8.82
C VAL A 153 -15.65 -1.19 8.85
N TRP A 154 -16.29 -2.06 9.62
CA TRP A 154 -15.90 -3.46 9.64
C TRP A 154 -16.05 -4.11 8.27
N GLN A 155 -15.06 -4.90 7.89
CA GLN A 155 -15.03 -5.59 6.62
C GLN A 155 -15.05 -7.10 6.85
N PRO A 156 -16.07 -7.80 6.34
CA PRO A 156 -16.16 -9.24 6.48
C PRO A 156 -15.04 -9.90 5.68
N GLY A 157 -14.16 -10.61 6.37
CA GLY A 157 -13.22 -11.54 5.75
C GLY A 157 -13.87 -12.91 5.48
N ARG A 158 -13.07 -13.89 5.03
CA ARG A 158 -13.53 -15.27 4.74
C ARG A 158 -14.26 -15.97 5.90
N ALA A 159 -14.10 -15.50 7.13
CA ALA A 159 -14.76 -16.07 8.32
C ALA A 159 -15.99 -15.25 8.76
N LEU A 160 -16.77 -14.74 7.81
CA LEU A 160 -17.90 -13.86 8.04
C LEU A 160 -18.83 -14.31 9.18
N LEU A 161 -19.33 -15.57 9.14
CA LEU A 161 -20.25 -16.08 10.16
C LEU A 161 -19.64 -16.08 11.57
N LYS A 162 -18.39 -16.52 11.71
CA LYS A 162 -17.70 -16.51 13.03
C LYS A 162 -17.54 -15.09 13.56
N LYS A 163 -17.27 -14.11 12.70
CA LYS A 163 -17.12 -12.70 13.08
C LYS A 163 -18.45 -12.05 13.43
N ILE A 164 -19.53 -12.36 12.70
CA ILE A 164 -20.88 -11.91 13.03
C ILE A 164 -21.31 -12.37 14.42
N ILE A 165 -21.13 -13.66 14.71
CA ILE A 165 -21.49 -14.25 16.02
C ILE A 165 -20.64 -13.63 17.13
N LYS A 166 -19.32 -13.50 16.92
CA LYS A 166 -18.41 -12.98 17.94
C LYS A 166 -18.65 -11.51 18.28
N TYR A 167 -19.04 -10.68 17.31
CA TYR A 167 -19.11 -9.23 17.49
C TYR A 167 -20.54 -8.64 17.44
N LYS A 168 -21.57 -9.45 17.40
CA LYS A 168 -23.02 -9.05 17.40
C LYS A 168 -23.35 -8.00 16.32
N TYR A 169 -22.85 -8.15 15.11
CA TYR A 169 -23.02 -7.17 14.05
C TYR A 169 -24.42 -7.13 13.44
N SER A 170 -24.86 -5.91 13.12
CA SER A 170 -26.08 -5.69 12.37
C SER A 170 -25.98 -6.19 10.92
N PHE A 171 -27.02 -6.85 10.43
CA PHE A 171 -27.15 -7.33 9.05
C PHE A 171 -26.93 -6.23 7.98
N LYS A 172 -27.20 -4.96 8.31
CA LYS A 172 -26.97 -3.82 7.40
C LYS A 172 -25.53 -3.65 6.97
N ASN A 173 -24.56 -4.13 7.76
CA ASN A 173 -23.14 -4.04 7.47
C ASN A 173 -22.63 -5.22 6.62
N LEU A 174 -23.47 -6.20 6.34
CA LEU A 174 -23.14 -7.41 5.57
C LEU A 174 -23.21 -7.23 4.06
N PHE A 175 -23.96 -6.25 3.58
CA PHE A 175 -24.02 -6.00 2.15
C PHE A 175 -22.75 -5.32 1.66
N PRO A 176 -22.18 -5.80 0.56
CA PRO A 176 -20.90 -5.34 0.05
C PRO A 176 -20.97 -3.92 -0.54
N GLN A 177 -21.16 -2.91 0.32
CA GLN A 177 -21.09 -1.49 -0.09
C GLN A 177 -19.75 -1.15 -0.77
N GLN A 178 -18.71 -1.93 -0.47
CA GLN A 178 -17.40 -1.87 -1.13
C GLN A 178 -17.50 -1.96 -2.65
N TYR A 179 -18.46 -2.68 -3.18
CA TYR A 179 -18.63 -2.83 -4.62
C TYR A 179 -19.27 -1.61 -5.30
N LEU A 180 -20.00 -0.81 -4.54
CA LEU A 180 -20.72 0.36 -5.06
C LEU A 180 -19.97 1.68 -4.81
N LYS A 181 -19.14 1.76 -3.77
CA LYS A 181 -18.51 2.99 -3.31
C LYS A 181 -17.00 3.06 -3.56
N ASN A 182 -16.45 2.07 -4.23
CA ASN A 182 -15.01 2.06 -4.55
C ASN A 182 -14.65 3.08 -5.64
N ILE A 183 -13.40 3.49 -5.62
CA ILE A 183 -12.81 4.38 -6.64
C ILE A 183 -11.54 3.76 -7.19
N ASN A 184 -11.26 4.01 -8.47
CA ASN A 184 -9.95 3.79 -9.06
C ASN A 184 -9.10 5.03 -8.78
N VAL A 185 -8.03 4.87 -8.02
CA VAL A 185 -7.11 5.96 -7.71
C VAL A 185 -6.35 6.35 -8.98
N LYS A 186 -6.39 7.63 -9.34
CA LYS A 186 -5.66 8.16 -10.48
C LYS A 186 -4.31 8.67 -9.99
N THR A 187 -3.26 7.92 -10.26
CA THR A 187 -1.88 8.31 -9.97
C THR A 187 -1.12 8.58 -11.24
N LYS A 188 -0.20 9.55 -11.16
CA LYS A 188 0.88 9.76 -12.12
C LYS A 188 2.18 9.21 -11.55
N ALA A 189 3.17 9.05 -12.39
CA ALA A 189 4.52 8.73 -11.94
C ALA A 189 5.01 9.79 -10.96
N GLY A 190 5.57 9.37 -9.82
CA GLY A 190 5.99 10.26 -8.73
C GLY A 190 4.92 10.57 -7.68
N ASP A 191 3.67 10.15 -7.89
CA ASP A 191 2.63 10.28 -6.86
C ASP A 191 2.80 9.21 -5.77
N VAL A 192 2.44 9.57 -4.55
CA VAL A 192 2.40 8.66 -3.40
C VAL A 192 0.97 8.58 -2.86
N VAL A 193 0.46 7.37 -2.74
CA VAL A 193 -0.80 7.11 -2.05
C VAL A 193 -0.48 6.61 -0.65
N LEU A 194 -1.06 7.24 0.37
CA LEU A 194 -0.96 6.81 1.76
C LEU A 194 -2.34 6.37 2.21
N TRP A 195 -2.46 5.19 2.79
CA TRP A 195 -3.73 4.70 3.30
C TRP A 195 -3.59 4.03 4.65
N ASN A 196 -4.63 4.17 5.45
CA ASN A 196 -4.75 3.47 6.72
C ASN A 196 -4.73 1.96 6.46
N LEU A 197 -4.03 1.19 7.26
CA LEU A 197 -3.88 -0.26 7.07
C LEU A 197 -5.23 -1.00 7.05
N ARG A 198 -6.25 -0.43 7.67
CA ARG A 198 -7.63 -0.94 7.66
C ARG A 198 -8.43 -0.57 6.42
N THR A 199 -7.96 0.36 5.60
CA THR A 199 -8.67 0.76 4.39
C THR A 199 -8.74 -0.40 3.40
N ALA A 200 -9.94 -0.75 2.98
CA ALA A 200 -10.13 -1.77 1.97
C ALA A 200 -9.62 -1.29 0.63
N HIS A 201 -8.80 -2.10 0.02
CA HIS A 201 -8.18 -1.78 -1.26
C HIS A 201 -7.97 -3.04 -2.11
N SER A 202 -7.67 -2.82 -3.38
CA SER A 202 -7.31 -3.85 -4.35
C SER A 202 -6.26 -3.29 -5.31
N GLY A 203 -5.23 -4.07 -5.60
CA GLY A 203 -4.11 -3.66 -6.47
C GLY A 203 -4.38 -3.81 -7.96
N SER A 204 -5.61 -4.09 -8.40
CA SER A 204 -5.88 -4.45 -9.80
C SER A 204 -7.01 -3.65 -10.45
N ALA A 205 -6.99 -2.34 -10.30
CA ALA A 205 -7.97 -1.51 -10.98
C ALA A 205 -7.88 -1.71 -12.50
N ILE A 206 -8.95 -2.25 -13.11
CA ILE A 206 -9.12 -2.29 -14.56
C ILE A 206 -9.65 -0.96 -15.05
N ARG A 207 -9.14 -0.48 -16.16
CA ARG A 207 -9.71 0.63 -16.91
C ARG A 207 -10.33 0.12 -18.18
N LEU A 208 -11.58 0.50 -18.40
CA LEU A 208 -12.27 0.22 -19.66
C LEU A 208 -11.89 1.26 -20.73
N LYS A 209 -11.77 0.83 -21.99
CA LYS A 209 -11.44 1.73 -23.11
C LYS A 209 -12.46 2.86 -23.28
N TYR A 210 -13.74 2.53 -23.13
CA TYR A 210 -14.85 3.46 -23.40
C TYR A 210 -15.49 4.06 -22.13
N PHE A 211 -15.18 3.52 -20.94
CA PHE A 211 -15.77 3.94 -19.67
C PHE A 211 -14.67 4.25 -18.64
N THR A 212 -13.84 5.24 -18.94
CA THR A 212 -12.61 5.55 -18.20
C THR A 212 -12.82 5.90 -16.72
N ASN A 213 -14.02 6.39 -16.37
CA ASN A 213 -14.37 6.79 -15.00
C ASN A 213 -15.18 5.72 -14.23
N CYS A 214 -15.42 4.56 -14.85
CA CYS A 214 -16.14 3.48 -14.21
C CYS A 214 -15.21 2.69 -13.27
N SER A 215 -15.60 2.54 -12.02
CA SER A 215 -14.94 1.66 -11.07
C SER A 215 -15.86 0.46 -10.81
N LEU A 216 -15.42 -0.70 -11.26
CA LEU A 216 -16.17 -1.95 -11.19
C LEU A 216 -15.80 -2.73 -9.93
N SER A 217 -16.64 -3.68 -9.51
CA SER A 217 -16.25 -4.61 -8.48
C SER A 217 -15.14 -5.55 -8.98
N PRO A 218 -14.26 -6.05 -8.11
CA PRO A 218 -13.20 -6.98 -8.51
C PRO A 218 -13.71 -8.24 -9.22
N GLN A 219 -14.91 -8.73 -8.86
CA GLN A 219 -15.52 -9.89 -9.52
C GLN A 219 -15.89 -9.58 -10.97
N ILE A 220 -16.50 -8.42 -11.21
CA ILE A 220 -16.83 -7.96 -12.56
C ILE A 220 -15.56 -7.70 -13.34
N GLU A 221 -14.53 -7.12 -12.72
CA GLU A 221 -13.23 -6.91 -13.35
C GLU A 221 -12.56 -8.23 -13.77
N ASN A 222 -12.60 -9.24 -12.92
CA ASN A 222 -12.08 -10.56 -13.24
C ASN A 222 -12.84 -11.20 -14.41
N PHE A 223 -14.17 -11.08 -14.42
CA PHE A 223 -14.99 -11.55 -15.54
C PHE A 223 -14.64 -10.85 -16.84
N ILE A 224 -14.57 -9.50 -16.82
CA ILE A 224 -14.23 -8.72 -18.01
C ILE A 224 -12.81 -9.03 -18.49
N SER A 225 -11.84 -9.14 -17.59
CA SER A 225 -10.46 -9.48 -17.95
C SER A 225 -10.36 -10.85 -18.59
N LYS A 226 -11.19 -11.81 -18.16
CA LYS A 226 -11.16 -13.18 -18.66
C LYS A 226 -11.88 -13.34 -20.01
N TYR A 227 -13.04 -12.71 -20.15
CA TYR A 227 -13.93 -12.97 -21.27
C TYR A 227 -14.10 -11.79 -22.25
N LEU A 228 -13.82 -10.57 -21.81
CA LEU A 228 -14.02 -9.33 -22.55
C LEU A 228 -12.74 -8.45 -22.55
N ASN A 229 -11.57 -9.09 -22.60
CA ASN A 229 -10.29 -8.39 -22.46
C ASN A 229 -10.07 -7.30 -23.54
N PHE A 230 -10.72 -7.42 -24.70
CA PHE A 230 -10.68 -6.41 -25.76
C PHE A 230 -11.25 -5.04 -25.31
N LEU A 231 -12.11 -5.01 -24.29
CA LEU A 231 -12.66 -3.79 -23.68
C LEU A 231 -11.72 -3.16 -22.65
N VAL A 232 -10.68 -3.86 -22.23
CA VAL A 232 -9.78 -3.42 -21.18
C VAL A 232 -8.60 -2.65 -21.78
N LYS A 233 -8.26 -1.50 -21.18
CA LYS A 233 -6.98 -0.85 -21.49
C LYS A 233 -5.84 -1.74 -21.01
N PRO A 234 -4.75 -1.82 -21.75
CA PRO A 234 -3.62 -2.65 -21.35
C PRO A 234 -3.09 -2.21 -19.98
N ILE A 235 -2.57 -3.15 -19.22
CA ILE A 235 -1.68 -2.84 -18.10
C ILE A 235 -0.46 -2.20 -18.75
N GLY A 236 -0.10 -1.00 -18.26
CA GLY A 236 1.05 -0.29 -18.81
C GLY A 236 2.28 -1.20 -18.82
N THR A 237 3.05 -1.16 -19.88
CA THR A 237 4.34 -1.84 -19.96
C THR A 237 5.23 -1.33 -18.84
N GLU A 238 5.93 -2.24 -18.17
CA GLU A 238 6.86 -1.90 -17.10
C GLU A 238 6.19 -1.25 -15.88
N ARG A 239 5.04 -1.80 -15.43
CA ARG A 239 4.40 -1.37 -14.18
C ARG A 239 5.37 -1.51 -13.02
N ALA A 240 5.65 -0.38 -12.33
CA ALA A 240 6.53 -0.35 -11.18
C ALA A 240 5.88 0.41 -10.01
N VAL A 241 5.96 -0.16 -8.81
CA VAL A 241 5.47 0.45 -7.58
C VAL A 241 6.30 0.00 -6.39
N ILE A 242 6.54 0.90 -5.44
CA ILE A 242 7.17 0.60 -4.16
C ILE A 242 6.10 0.69 -3.08
N PHE A 243 5.99 -0.34 -2.25
CA PHE A 243 5.11 -0.37 -1.08
C PHE A 243 5.92 -0.38 0.20
N SER A 244 5.41 0.29 1.23
CA SER A 244 6.02 0.26 2.55
C SER A 244 4.96 0.49 3.64
N THR A 245 5.26 0.04 4.86
CA THR A 245 4.39 0.18 6.02
C THR A 245 5.11 0.94 7.13
N PHE A 246 4.43 1.92 7.71
CA PHE A 246 4.90 2.71 8.83
C PHE A 246 3.87 2.70 9.95
N GLY A 247 4.32 2.76 11.19
CA GLY A 247 3.41 2.84 12.33
C GLY A 247 3.87 3.85 13.38
N ALA A 248 2.98 4.22 14.30
CA ALA A 248 3.33 4.85 15.57
C ALA A 248 3.55 3.78 16.64
N GLU A 249 4.40 4.04 17.61
CA GLU A 249 4.59 3.15 18.77
C GLU A 249 3.25 2.92 19.47
N SER A 250 2.79 1.66 19.45
CA SER A 250 1.49 1.27 19.96
C SER A 250 1.40 -0.24 20.14
N HIS A 251 0.40 -0.68 20.89
CA HIS A 251 0.09 -2.10 21.00
C HIS A 251 -0.27 -2.71 19.62
N GLN A 252 -1.00 -1.98 18.77
CA GLN A 252 -1.36 -2.41 17.43
C GLN A 252 -0.14 -2.61 16.54
N LEU A 253 0.85 -1.71 16.60
CA LEU A 253 2.10 -1.90 15.86
C LEU A 253 2.85 -3.14 16.34
N ASN A 254 2.93 -3.36 17.65
CA ASN A 254 3.59 -4.54 18.21
C ASN A 254 2.90 -5.85 17.77
N ASN A 255 1.57 -5.87 17.74
CA ASN A 255 0.80 -7.02 17.25
C ASN A 255 1.01 -7.25 15.75
N PHE A 256 1.07 -6.17 14.98
CA PHE A 256 1.34 -6.26 13.55
C PHE A 256 2.76 -6.75 13.26
N MET A 257 3.76 -6.32 14.02
CA MET A 257 5.13 -6.81 13.93
C MET A 257 5.23 -8.31 14.27
N LYS A 258 4.52 -8.78 15.32
CA LYS A 258 4.43 -10.22 15.64
C LYS A 258 3.79 -11.03 14.51
N TYR A 259 2.78 -10.48 13.84
CA TYR A 259 2.23 -11.11 12.65
C TYR A 259 3.25 -11.17 11.50
N ALA A 260 3.91 -10.04 11.22
CA ALA A 260 4.94 -9.96 10.18
C ALA A 260 6.07 -10.95 10.42
N GLU A 261 6.47 -11.14 11.68
CA GLU A 261 7.44 -12.12 12.13
C GLU A 261 7.05 -13.57 11.81
N ASN A 262 5.77 -13.89 11.87
CA ASN A 262 5.26 -15.24 11.60
C ASN A 262 4.89 -15.47 10.12
N HIS A 263 4.96 -14.44 9.28
CA HIS A 263 4.60 -14.53 7.87
C HIS A 263 5.80 -14.98 7.03
N GLU A 264 5.74 -16.18 6.43
CA GLU A 264 6.88 -16.81 5.72
C GLU A 264 7.53 -15.92 4.66
N GLY A 265 6.72 -15.21 3.85
CA GLY A 265 7.25 -14.30 2.83
C GLY A 265 8.01 -13.10 3.41
N LEU A 266 7.63 -12.63 4.61
CA LEU A 266 8.32 -11.51 5.28
C LEU A 266 9.57 -11.98 6.01
N LYS A 267 9.60 -13.20 6.54
CA LYS A 267 10.81 -13.79 7.12
C LYS A 267 11.97 -13.80 6.14
N ILE A 268 11.73 -14.16 4.88
CA ILE A 268 12.74 -14.14 3.82
C ILE A 268 13.29 -12.72 3.62
N ILE A 269 12.40 -11.72 3.58
CA ILE A 269 12.79 -10.33 3.45
C ILE A 269 13.66 -9.91 4.65
N PHE A 270 13.22 -10.17 5.88
CA PHE A 270 13.97 -9.80 7.08
C PHE A 270 15.34 -10.47 7.13
N LYS A 271 15.40 -11.77 6.85
CA LYS A 271 16.67 -12.54 6.84
C LYS A 271 17.71 -11.96 5.89
N ASN A 272 17.28 -11.51 4.72
CA ASN A 272 18.20 -11.07 3.67
C ASN A 272 18.46 -9.54 3.70
N SER A 273 17.71 -8.79 4.51
CA SER A 273 17.83 -7.33 4.59
C SER A 273 19.01 -6.91 5.45
N ASN A 274 19.69 -5.86 5.01
CA ASN A 274 20.76 -5.22 5.75
C ASN A 274 20.74 -3.71 5.52
N TRP A 275 20.53 -2.95 6.59
CA TRP A 275 20.61 -1.50 6.54
C TRP A 275 22.02 -1.05 6.89
N ASN A 276 22.64 -0.27 6.04
CA ASN A 276 23.94 0.31 6.33
C ASN A 276 23.81 1.55 7.22
N ASP A 277 24.90 1.95 7.85
CA ASP A 277 24.91 3.08 8.78
C ASP A 277 24.49 4.40 8.13
N LEU A 278 24.76 4.61 6.85
CA LEU A 278 24.34 5.82 6.13
C LEU A 278 22.82 5.91 6.05
N VAL A 279 22.14 4.82 5.70
CA VAL A 279 20.66 4.73 5.65
C VAL A 279 20.07 4.90 7.04
N ILE A 280 20.69 4.31 8.06
CA ILE A 280 20.25 4.43 9.46
C ILE A 280 20.36 5.88 9.93
N ASN A 281 21.51 6.52 9.71
CA ASN A 281 21.75 7.89 10.12
C ASN A 281 20.86 8.88 9.36
N GLU A 282 20.64 8.67 8.07
CA GLU A 282 19.71 9.46 7.27
C GLU A 282 18.27 9.33 7.81
N GLY A 283 17.80 8.12 8.11
CA GLY A 283 16.51 7.90 8.71
C GLY A 283 16.33 8.64 10.04
N PHE A 284 17.30 8.55 10.93
CA PHE A 284 17.29 9.30 12.20
C PHE A 284 17.28 10.80 12.00
N SER A 285 18.07 11.33 11.07
CA SER A 285 18.10 12.76 10.77
C SER A 285 16.77 13.31 10.26
N LEU A 286 15.96 12.46 9.61
CA LEU A 286 14.61 12.77 9.16
C LEU A 286 13.54 12.59 10.25
N GLY A 287 13.93 12.13 11.44
CA GLY A 287 13.02 11.84 12.54
C GLY A 287 12.24 10.54 12.36
N LEU A 288 12.78 9.57 11.63
CA LEU A 288 12.23 8.23 11.47
C LEU A 288 12.88 7.29 12.50
N LYS A 289 12.08 6.55 13.26
CA LYS A 289 12.58 5.48 14.12
C LYS A 289 12.72 4.19 13.32
N LEU A 290 13.96 3.74 13.13
CA LEU A 290 14.26 2.47 12.48
C LEU A 290 14.28 1.35 13.52
N ASN A 291 13.36 0.40 13.43
CA ASN A 291 13.25 -0.75 14.31
C ASN A 291 13.78 -2.00 13.59
N ASN A 292 15.05 -2.33 13.83
CA ASN A 292 15.75 -3.44 13.20
C ASN A 292 15.58 -4.80 13.92
N LYS A 293 14.79 -4.87 15.00
CA LYS A 293 14.60 -6.10 15.79
C LYS A 293 14.23 -7.33 14.96
N LEU A 294 13.38 -7.15 13.94
CA LEU A 294 13.01 -8.25 13.06
C LEU A 294 14.18 -8.69 12.14
N LEU A 295 14.98 -7.73 11.67
CA LEU A 295 16.16 -8.05 10.87
C LEU A 295 17.22 -8.80 11.69
N GLU A 296 17.47 -8.35 12.91
CA GLU A 296 18.43 -8.98 13.83
C GLU A 296 18.01 -10.38 14.25
N ARG A 297 16.72 -10.59 14.48
CA ARG A 297 16.19 -11.89 14.90
C ARG A 297 16.35 -12.98 13.84
N PHE A 298 16.36 -12.64 12.55
CA PHE A 298 16.43 -13.60 11.45
C PHE A 298 17.83 -13.69 10.81
N LYS A 299 18.83 -12.97 11.32
CA LYS A 299 20.24 -13.15 11.00
C LYS A 299 20.82 -14.34 11.75
#